data_729e551e2d83f365ea5f8257acaedeea
#
_entry.id   729e551e2d83f365ea5f8257acaedeea
#
_cell.length_a   1.000
_cell.length_b   1.000
_cell.length_c   1.000
_cell.angle_alpha   90.00
_cell.angle_beta   90.00
_cell.angle_gamma   90.00
#
_symmetry.space_group_name_H-M   'P 1'
#
loop_
_entity.id
_entity.type
_entity.pdbx_description
1 polymer ?
#
loop_
_entity_poly.entity_id
_entity_poly.type
_entity_poly.pdbx_seq_one_letter_code
_entity_poly.pdbx_strand_id
1 'polypeptide(L)'
;MEMLDQSLRRLQTDHLDLWQVHGMGFGNDPELAYRKGGVIEALEQAKQSGKVRFVGFTGHKDPEVHKRMVELGFPFDTVQMPLNCFDASFRSFEQTVLPELTKRGIAPLGMKPHGGRAGAIKKGIVTAEEMLRYAMSLPVTVTISGVDSLDVLQQNLRVAQDFTPMTAAEMQAIRDRAAPVAADGRFELYKLSLKFDNPEARMAHEFPLDPQSVEVREMVAASENTGRPFP
;
A
#
# COMPACT_ATOMS: atom_id res chain seq x y z
N MET A 1 15.64 -12.66 9.80
CA MET A 1 16.55 -11.92 10.71
C MET A 1 17.75 -11.30 10.00
N GLU A 2 18.42 -11.98 9.08
CA GLU A 2 19.61 -11.47 8.36
C GLU A 2 19.37 -10.11 7.67
N MET A 3 18.24 -9.93 7.01
CA MET A 3 17.86 -8.67 6.35
C MET A 3 17.72 -7.51 7.36
N LEU A 4 17.18 -7.79 8.55
CA LEU A 4 17.12 -6.79 9.63
C LEU A 4 18.52 -6.39 10.09
N ASP A 5 19.38 -7.37 10.35
CA ASP A 5 20.76 -7.12 10.78
C ASP A 5 21.56 -6.35 9.73
N GLN A 6 21.32 -6.64 8.44
CA GLN A 6 21.91 -5.88 7.34
C GLN A 6 21.42 -4.42 7.33
N SER A 7 20.11 -4.20 7.53
CA SER A 7 19.53 -2.85 7.61
C SER A 7 20.11 -2.05 8.78
N LEU A 8 20.20 -2.65 9.96
CA LEU A 8 20.80 -2.03 11.14
C LEU A 8 22.26 -1.62 10.89
N ARG A 9 23.06 -2.51 10.31
CA ARG A 9 24.46 -2.20 9.95
C ARG A 9 24.56 -1.03 8.95
N ARG A 10 23.70 -1.03 7.91
CA ARG A 10 23.72 0.05 6.89
C ARG A 10 23.27 1.41 7.45
N LEU A 11 22.29 1.39 8.36
CA LEU A 11 21.77 2.59 9.01
C LEU A 11 22.63 3.03 10.20
N GLN A 12 23.63 2.23 10.60
CA GLN A 12 24.50 2.50 11.74
C GLN A 12 23.73 2.74 13.04
N THR A 13 22.74 1.88 13.31
CA THR A 13 21.90 1.89 14.50
C THR A 13 21.75 0.47 15.04
N ASP A 14 21.38 0.35 16.30
CA ASP A 14 21.11 -0.92 16.99
C ASP A 14 19.63 -1.31 16.96
N HIS A 15 18.74 -0.39 16.59
CA HIS A 15 17.30 -0.64 16.52
C HIS A 15 16.60 0.15 15.42
N LEU A 16 15.38 -0.27 15.07
CA LEU A 16 14.43 0.45 14.22
C LEU A 16 13.14 0.73 15.01
N ASP A 17 12.51 1.85 14.71
CA ASP A 17 11.15 2.10 15.22
C ASP A 17 10.13 1.18 14.57
N LEU A 18 10.17 1.03 13.26
CA LEU A 18 9.24 0.21 12.50
C LEU A 18 9.96 -0.69 11.50
N TRP A 19 9.63 -1.98 11.51
CA TRP A 19 10.04 -2.94 10.51
C TRP A 19 8.82 -3.63 9.88
N GLN A 20 8.73 -3.62 8.55
CA GLN A 20 7.57 -4.14 7.82
C GLN A 20 7.96 -5.26 6.86
N VAL A 21 7.13 -6.31 6.82
CA VAL A 21 7.19 -7.29 5.73
C VAL A 21 6.74 -6.62 4.45
N HIS A 22 7.58 -6.64 3.41
CA HIS A 22 7.33 -5.95 2.15
C HIS A 22 6.70 -6.87 1.10
N GLY A 23 5.66 -6.36 0.42
CA GLY A 23 5.17 -6.94 -0.82
C GLY A 23 4.18 -8.10 -0.66
N MET A 24 3.32 -8.08 0.35
CA MET A 24 2.15 -8.97 0.44
C MET A 24 1.19 -8.67 -0.72
N GLY A 25 1.10 -9.56 -1.70
CA GLY A 25 0.38 -9.28 -2.94
C GLY A 25 -0.38 -10.44 -3.57
N PHE A 26 -0.02 -11.70 -3.28
CA PHE A 26 -0.67 -12.87 -3.89
C PHE A 26 -1.52 -13.61 -2.86
N GLY A 27 -2.58 -14.26 -3.36
CA GLY A 27 -3.58 -14.88 -2.51
C GLY A 27 -3.09 -15.90 -1.49
N ASN A 28 -1.93 -16.52 -1.73
CA ASN A 28 -1.30 -17.48 -0.82
C ASN A 28 -0.24 -16.86 0.10
N ASP A 29 0.09 -15.57 -0.05
CA ASP A 29 1.11 -14.92 0.78
C ASP A 29 0.78 -14.93 2.28
N PRO A 30 -0.48 -14.76 2.71
CA PRO A 30 -0.83 -14.83 4.13
C PRO A 30 -0.44 -16.17 4.76
N GLU A 31 -0.82 -17.28 4.15
CA GLU A 31 -0.51 -18.62 4.66
C GLU A 31 1.00 -18.89 4.67
N LEU A 32 1.72 -18.42 3.64
CA LEU A 32 3.18 -18.51 3.59
C LEU A 32 3.86 -17.65 4.66
N ALA A 33 3.32 -16.48 4.96
CA ALA A 33 3.85 -15.60 6.01
C ALA A 33 3.73 -16.25 7.41
N TYR A 34 2.63 -16.97 7.64
CA TYR A 34 2.33 -17.61 8.93
C TYR A 34 2.84 -19.05 9.04
N ARG A 35 3.48 -19.61 8.00
CA ARG A 35 4.07 -20.93 8.10
C ARG A 35 5.16 -20.98 9.15
N LYS A 36 5.47 -22.18 9.66
CA LYS A 36 6.62 -22.39 10.57
C LYS A 36 7.92 -21.95 9.88
N GLY A 37 8.73 -21.16 10.57
CA GLY A 37 9.93 -20.53 10.03
C GLY A 37 9.64 -19.36 9.07
N GLY A 38 8.39 -18.89 8.98
CA GLY A 38 7.98 -17.81 8.10
C GLY A 38 8.29 -16.42 8.67
N VAL A 39 7.88 -15.40 7.92
CA VAL A 39 8.22 -14.01 8.25
C VAL A 39 7.56 -13.52 9.54
N ILE A 40 6.42 -14.08 9.96
CA ILE A 40 5.77 -13.73 11.23
C ILE A 40 6.66 -14.08 12.43
N GLU A 41 7.26 -15.27 12.45
CA GLU A 41 8.20 -15.65 13.51
C GLU A 41 9.42 -14.70 13.55
N ALA A 42 9.88 -14.22 12.40
CA ALA A 42 10.97 -13.24 12.34
C ALA A 42 10.56 -11.88 12.93
N LEU A 43 9.31 -11.42 12.71
CA LEU A 43 8.80 -10.21 13.34
C LEU A 43 8.73 -10.35 14.86
N GLU A 44 8.23 -11.48 15.37
CA GLU A 44 8.21 -11.78 16.82
C GLU A 44 9.61 -11.75 17.42
N GLN A 45 10.55 -12.45 16.80
CA GLN A 45 11.94 -12.50 17.24
C GLN A 45 12.59 -11.11 17.24
N ALA A 46 12.30 -10.29 16.22
CA ALA A 46 12.83 -8.93 16.12
C ALA A 46 12.33 -8.03 17.27
N LYS A 47 11.04 -8.11 17.63
CA LYS A 47 10.46 -7.40 18.80
C LYS A 47 11.05 -7.92 20.11
N GLN A 48 11.11 -9.24 20.30
CA GLN A 48 11.63 -9.86 21.53
C GLN A 48 13.10 -9.53 21.77
N SER A 49 13.90 -9.43 20.70
CA SER A 49 15.32 -9.05 20.80
C SER A 49 15.56 -7.55 20.99
N GLY A 50 14.50 -6.73 21.01
CA GLY A 50 14.61 -5.28 21.14
C GLY A 50 15.14 -4.56 19.89
N LYS A 51 15.37 -5.26 18.79
CA LYS A 51 15.86 -4.67 17.52
C LYS A 51 14.82 -3.82 16.81
N VAL A 52 13.52 -4.05 17.10
CA VAL A 52 12.42 -3.23 16.53
C VAL A 52 11.39 -2.95 17.62
N ARG A 53 10.79 -1.76 17.55
CA ARG A 53 9.71 -1.35 18.47
C ARG A 53 8.35 -1.77 17.94
N PHE A 54 8.10 -1.53 16.68
CA PHE A 54 6.84 -1.79 16.00
C PHE A 54 7.06 -2.66 14.77
N VAL A 55 6.06 -3.47 14.43
CA VAL A 55 6.08 -4.34 13.27
C VAL A 55 4.81 -4.21 12.45
N GLY A 56 4.94 -4.44 11.15
CA GLY A 56 3.81 -4.36 10.24
C GLY A 56 4.07 -5.09 8.94
N PHE A 57 3.20 -4.85 7.99
CA PHE A 57 3.41 -5.31 6.62
C PHE A 57 2.91 -4.27 5.61
N THR A 58 3.33 -4.43 4.37
CA THR A 58 2.91 -3.59 3.26
C THR A 58 2.62 -4.41 2.02
N GLY A 59 1.75 -3.91 1.20
CA GLY A 59 1.43 -4.44 -0.11
C GLY A 59 0.54 -3.46 -0.86
N HIS A 60 0.29 -3.73 -2.13
CA HIS A 60 -0.45 -2.77 -2.94
C HIS A 60 -1.33 -3.41 -4.02
N LYS A 61 -1.36 -4.73 -4.10
CA LYS A 61 -2.01 -5.43 -5.22
C LYS A 61 -3.45 -5.81 -4.93
N ASP A 62 -3.68 -6.48 -3.80
CA ASP A 62 -4.95 -7.09 -3.48
C ASP A 62 -5.37 -6.79 -2.03
N PRO A 63 -6.51 -6.11 -1.80
CA PRO A 63 -7.01 -5.84 -0.46
C PRO A 63 -7.40 -7.11 0.31
N GLU A 64 -7.84 -8.19 -0.38
CA GLU A 64 -8.19 -9.44 0.29
C GLU A 64 -6.97 -10.11 0.94
N VAL A 65 -5.78 -9.97 0.34
CA VAL A 65 -4.53 -10.42 0.95
C VAL A 65 -4.27 -9.69 2.27
N HIS A 66 -4.47 -8.36 2.30
CA HIS A 66 -4.29 -7.56 3.51
C HIS A 66 -5.30 -7.95 4.59
N LYS A 67 -6.56 -8.08 4.19
CA LYS A 67 -7.62 -8.53 5.09
C LYS A 67 -7.29 -9.88 5.71
N ARG A 68 -6.89 -10.85 4.88
CA ARG A 68 -6.51 -12.20 5.33
C ARG A 68 -5.31 -12.18 6.27
N MET A 69 -4.27 -11.36 5.99
CA MET A 69 -3.12 -11.19 6.89
C MET A 69 -3.55 -10.78 8.30
N VAL A 70 -4.49 -9.83 8.39
CA VAL A 70 -5.00 -9.32 9.66
C VAL A 70 -5.92 -10.33 10.36
N GLU A 71 -6.72 -11.10 9.60
CA GLU A 71 -7.62 -12.13 10.12
C GLU A 71 -6.89 -13.31 10.76
N LEU A 72 -5.68 -13.64 10.29
CA LEU A 72 -4.83 -14.69 10.86
C LEU A 72 -4.32 -14.38 12.27
N GLY A 73 -4.49 -13.13 12.74
CA GLY A 73 -4.49 -12.79 14.17
C GLY A 73 -3.15 -12.36 14.77
N PHE A 74 -2.08 -12.22 13.98
CA PHE A 74 -0.86 -11.61 14.50
C PHE A 74 -1.10 -10.14 14.86
N PRO A 75 -0.63 -9.64 16.03
CA PRO A 75 -0.89 -8.28 16.47
C PRO A 75 0.06 -7.28 15.76
N PHE A 76 -0.23 -6.99 14.50
CA PHE A 76 0.48 -5.94 13.77
C PHE A 76 0.26 -4.57 14.40
N ASP A 77 1.32 -3.79 14.51
CA ASP A 77 1.24 -2.40 14.94
C ASP A 77 0.79 -1.49 13.77
N THR A 78 1.23 -1.82 12.54
CA THR A 78 0.92 -1.01 11.34
C THR A 78 0.58 -1.87 10.13
N VAL A 79 -0.23 -1.33 9.23
CA VAL A 79 -0.45 -1.87 7.87
C VAL A 79 -0.35 -0.74 6.86
N GLN A 80 0.53 -0.90 5.87
CA GLN A 80 0.74 0.09 4.82
C GLN A 80 0.11 -0.37 3.51
N MET A 81 -0.72 0.49 2.90
CA MET A 81 -1.50 0.18 1.71
C MET A 81 -1.77 1.43 0.87
N PRO A 82 -2.08 1.29 -0.44
CA PRO A 82 -2.50 2.41 -1.27
C PRO A 82 -3.81 3.00 -0.75
N LEU A 83 -3.86 4.32 -0.65
CA LEU A 83 -5.07 5.06 -0.31
C LEU A 83 -5.11 6.35 -1.14
N ASN A 84 -6.06 6.43 -2.05
CA ASN A 84 -6.27 7.57 -2.95
C ASN A 84 -7.71 7.56 -3.51
N CYS A 85 -8.11 8.59 -4.21
CA CYS A 85 -9.48 8.74 -4.69
C CYS A 85 -9.89 7.72 -5.78
N PHE A 86 -8.96 7.01 -6.41
CA PHE A 86 -9.26 5.96 -7.40
C PHE A 86 -9.51 4.62 -6.73
N ASP A 87 -8.89 4.40 -5.59
CA ASP A 87 -8.98 3.15 -4.83
C ASP A 87 -10.44 2.76 -4.54
N ALA A 88 -11.29 3.74 -4.23
CA ALA A 88 -12.71 3.51 -3.96
C ALA A 88 -13.49 2.87 -5.12
N SER A 89 -12.96 2.93 -6.37
CA SER A 89 -13.63 2.44 -7.58
C SER A 89 -13.11 1.09 -8.07
N PHE A 90 -11.97 0.62 -7.54
CA PHE A 90 -11.33 -0.60 -8.03
C PHE A 90 -10.52 -1.29 -6.93
N ARG A 91 -10.92 -2.52 -6.52
CA ARG A 91 -10.22 -3.33 -5.51
C ARG A 91 -9.80 -2.48 -4.30
N SER A 92 -10.80 -1.97 -3.61
CA SER A 92 -10.65 -0.90 -2.64
C SER A 92 -10.04 -1.35 -1.31
N PHE A 93 -8.85 -0.86 -1.00
CA PHE A 93 -8.27 -0.94 0.34
C PHE A 93 -9.02 -0.06 1.33
N GLU A 94 -9.51 1.11 0.87
CA GLU A 94 -10.31 2.03 1.67
C GLU A 94 -11.57 1.36 2.22
N GLN A 95 -12.27 0.57 1.38
CA GLN A 95 -13.54 -0.07 1.77
C GLN A 95 -13.36 -1.43 2.44
N THR A 96 -12.32 -2.17 2.08
CA THR A 96 -12.14 -3.56 2.52
C THR A 96 -11.23 -3.66 3.75
N VAL A 97 -10.12 -2.93 3.78
CA VAL A 97 -9.06 -3.10 4.79
C VAL A 97 -9.13 -2.03 5.87
N LEU A 98 -9.27 -0.76 5.47
CA LEU A 98 -9.21 0.37 6.40
C LEU A 98 -10.20 0.28 7.57
N PRO A 99 -11.47 -0.16 7.37
CA PRO A 99 -12.40 -0.34 8.47
C PRO A 99 -11.97 -1.43 9.48
N GLU A 100 -11.38 -2.53 8.99
CA GLU A 100 -10.88 -3.61 9.85
C GLU A 100 -9.67 -3.16 10.69
N LEU A 101 -8.76 -2.38 10.10
CA LEU A 101 -7.62 -1.81 10.84
C LEU A 101 -8.10 -0.88 11.94
N THR A 102 -9.04 0.03 11.62
CA THR A 102 -9.62 0.97 12.60
C THR A 102 -10.28 0.22 13.76
N LYS A 103 -11.08 -0.81 13.45
CA LYS A 103 -11.75 -1.63 14.46
C LYS A 103 -10.77 -2.37 15.38
N ARG A 104 -9.62 -2.79 14.87
CA ARG A 104 -8.60 -3.54 15.61
C ARG A 104 -7.55 -2.65 16.29
N GLY A 105 -7.58 -1.33 16.07
CA GLY A 105 -6.59 -0.40 16.60
C GLY A 105 -5.21 -0.54 15.93
N ILE A 106 -5.15 -1.07 14.71
CA ILE A 106 -3.92 -1.17 13.91
C ILE A 106 -3.75 0.13 13.13
N ALA A 107 -2.56 0.73 13.19
CA ALA A 107 -2.29 2.02 12.55
C ALA A 107 -2.22 1.91 11.01
N PRO A 108 -3.14 2.55 10.25
CA PRO A 108 -3.08 2.55 8.80
C PRO A 108 -2.05 3.56 8.30
N LEU A 109 -1.14 3.12 7.41
CA LEU A 109 -0.20 3.98 6.71
C LEU A 109 -0.61 4.05 5.25
N GLY A 110 -1.13 5.21 4.82
CA GLY A 110 -1.55 5.43 3.43
C GLY A 110 -0.37 5.75 2.53
N MET A 111 -0.20 5.01 1.44
CA MET A 111 0.79 5.31 0.41
C MET A 111 0.13 5.55 -0.94
N LYS A 112 0.90 6.06 -1.90
CA LYS A 112 0.46 6.34 -3.28
C LYS A 112 -0.76 7.26 -3.34
N PRO A 113 -0.77 8.39 -2.60
CA PRO A 113 -1.90 9.33 -2.61
C PRO A 113 -2.21 9.88 -4.01
N HIS A 114 -1.21 9.94 -4.90
CA HIS A 114 -1.36 10.42 -6.29
C HIS A 114 -1.55 9.28 -7.31
N GLY A 115 -1.91 8.05 -6.87
CA GLY A 115 -1.87 6.87 -7.73
C GLY A 115 -0.44 6.48 -8.12
N GLY A 116 -0.29 5.67 -9.16
CA GLY A 116 1.04 5.16 -9.51
C GLY A 116 1.89 6.11 -10.36
N ARG A 117 1.32 7.01 -11.15
CA ARG A 117 2.05 7.79 -12.17
C ARG A 117 1.49 9.19 -12.47
N ALA A 118 0.70 9.75 -11.59
CA ALA A 118 0.07 11.06 -11.79
C ALA A 118 -0.70 11.24 -13.13
N GLY A 119 -1.10 10.14 -13.78
CA GLY A 119 -1.76 10.17 -15.09
C GLY A 119 -3.09 10.90 -15.09
N ALA A 120 -3.85 10.81 -14.02
CA ALA A 120 -5.12 11.50 -13.85
C ALA A 120 -4.95 13.01 -13.66
N ILE A 121 -3.88 13.43 -12.98
CA ILE A 121 -3.52 14.84 -12.82
C ILE A 121 -3.19 15.45 -14.18
N LYS A 122 -2.37 14.78 -14.99
CA LYS A 122 -2.03 15.22 -16.34
C LYS A 122 -3.24 15.34 -17.27
N LYS A 123 -4.28 14.56 -17.02
CA LYS A 123 -5.56 14.61 -17.78
C LYS A 123 -6.56 15.62 -17.19
N GLY A 124 -6.23 16.33 -16.12
CA GLY A 124 -7.10 17.31 -15.49
C GLY A 124 -8.34 16.73 -14.79
N ILE A 125 -8.34 15.43 -14.48
CA ILE A 125 -9.45 14.75 -13.79
C ILE A 125 -9.50 15.20 -12.33
N VAL A 126 -8.33 15.25 -11.69
CA VAL A 126 -8.10 15.70 -10.31
C VAL A 126 -6.80 16.48 -10.23
N THR A 127 -6.65 17.30 -9.22
CA THR A 127 -5.38 17.99 -8.93
C THR A 127 -4.54 17.17 -7.93
N ALA A 128 -3.24 17.44 -7.88
CA ALA A 128 -2.35 16.81 -6.90
C ALA A 128 -2.75 17.17 -5.47
N GLU A 129 -3.17 18.42 -5.24
CA GLU A 129 -3.65 18.89 -3.95
C GLU A 129 -4.94 18.17 -3.52
N GLU A 130 -5.94 18.05 -4.40
CA GLU A 130 -7.17 17.30 -4.10
C GLU A 130 -6.86 15.86 -3.70
N MET A 131 -5.96 15.18 -4.43
CA MET A 131 -5.59 13.80 -4.15
C MET A 131 -4.88 13.65 -2.81
N LEU A 132 -3.95 14.55 -2.50
CA LEU A 132 -3.22 14.50 -1.22
C LEU A 132 -4.16 14.79 -0.05
N ARG A 133 -5.00 15.82 -0.16
CA ARG A 133 -6.01 16.15 0.86
C ARG A 133 -7.02 15.02 1.05
N TYR A 134 -7.45 14.37 -0.04
CA TYR A 134 -8.32 13.19 0.04
C TYR A 134 -7.68 12.08 0.89
N ALA A 135 -6.45 11.68 0.54
CA ALA A 135 -5.74 10.64 1.28
C ALA A 135 -5.51 10.99 2.75
N MET A 136 -5.18 12.25 3.05
CA MET A 136 -5.01 12.74 4.42
C MET A 136 -6.33 12.85 5.19
N SER A 137 -7.48 12.91 4.51
CA SER A 137 -8.80 13.00 5.13
C SER A 137 -9.39 11.64 5.51
N LEU A 138 -8.80 10.55 5.04
CA LEU A 138 -9.13 9.19 5.47
C LEU A 138 -8.63 8.95 6.93
N PRO A 139 -9.19 7.97 7.65
CA PRO A 139 -8.75 7.64 9.01
C PRO A 139 -7.38 6.94 9.00
N VAL A 140 -6.36 7.67 8.58
CA VAL A 140 -4.96 7.20 8.50
C VAL A 140 -4.11 7.81 9.60
N THR A 141 -3.09 7.08 10.04
CA THR A 141 -2.10 7.57 10.99
C THR A 141 -1.04 8.41 10.29
N VAL A 142 -0.64 8.00 9.08
CA VAL A 142 0.35 8.69 8.25
C VAL A 142 -0.05 8.58 6.78
N THR A 143 0.14 9.65 6.03
CA THR A 143 0.09 9.66 4.56
C THR A 143 1.50 9.81 4.01
N ILE A 144 1.94 8.83 3.22
CA ILE A 144 3.27 8.79 2.59
C ILE A 144 3.16 9.31 1.17
N SER A 145 3.72 10.49 0.90
CA SER A 145 3.75 11.10 -0.42
C SER A 145 5.15 11.07 -1.02
N GLY A 146 5.23 10.71 -2.31
CA GLY A 146 6.48 10.79 -3.07
C GLY A 146 6.89 12.25 -3.33
N VAL A 147 8.20 12.48 -3.40
CA VAL A 147 8.79 13.78 -3.72
C VAL A 147 9.91 13.54 -4.73
N ASP A 148 9.77 14.08 -5.94
CA ASP A 148 10.72 13.94 -7.04
C ASP A 148 11.35 15.29 -7.46
N SER A 149 10.88 16.40 -6.89
CA SER A 149 11.39 17.75 -7.12
C SER A 149 11.14 18.66 -5.93
N LEU A 150 11.86 19.79 -5.87
CA LEU A 150 11.63 20.82 -4.85
C LEU A 150 10.23 21.43 -4.95
N ASP A 151 9.69 21.58 -6.16
CA ASP A 151 8.34 22.12 -6.36
C ASP A 151 7.28 21.18 -5.77
N VAL A 152 7.43 19.87 -5.97
CA VAL A 152 6.53 18.85 -5.35
C VAL A 152 6.68 18.87 -3.83
N LEU A 153 7.91 18.98 -3.30
CA LEU A 153 8.12 19.12 -1.86
C LEU A 153 7.40 20.34 -1.30
N GLN A 154 7.57 21.49 -1.92
CA GLN A 154 6.92 22.74 -1.49
C GLN A 154 5.39 22.65 -1.57
N GLN A 155 4.88 22.04 -2.65
CA GLN A 155 3.43 21.80 -2.79
C GLN A 155 2.92 20.91 -1.65
N ASN A 156 3.58 19.77 -1.40
CA ASN A 156 3.17 18.85 -0.34
C ASN A 156 3.24 19.50 1.05
N LEU A 157 4.27 20.30 1.30
CA LEU A 157 4.40 21.04 2.57
C LEU A 157 3.28 22.07 2.74
N ARG A 158 2.92 22.85 1.71
CA ARG A 158 1.78 23.79 1.78
C ARG A 158 0.48 23.05 2.10
N VAL A 159 0.22 21.95 1.38
CA VAL A 159 -0.99 21.14 1.62
C VAL A 159 -1.03 20.61 3.06
N ALA A 160 0.11 20.17 3.60
CA ALA A 160 0.19 19.65 4.96
C ALA A 160 0.04 20.75 6.02
N GLN A 161 0.64 21.92 5.80
CA GLN A 161 0.55 23.06 6.73
C GLN A 161 -0.85 23.66 6.82
N ASP A 162 -1.53 23.76 5.67
CA ASP A 162 -2.87 24.32 5.56
C ASP A 162 -3.97 23.24 5.62
N PHE A 163 -3.61 22.01 6.04
CA PHE A 163 -4.53 20.88 6.00
C PHE A 163 -5.77 21.10 6.85
N THR A 164 -6.89 20.99 6.18
CA THR A 164 -8.21 20.85 6.79
C THR A 164 -8.86 19.60 6.19
N PRO A 165 -9.35 18.66 7.01
CA PRO A 165 -10.01 17.46 6.51
C PRO A 165 -11.17 17.84 5.56
N MET A 166 -11.28 17.09 4.47
CA MET A 166 -12.40 17.21 3.55
C MET A 166 -13.69 16.71 4.22
N THR A 167 -14.77 17.37 3.92
CA THR A 167 -16.10 16.87 4.25
C THR A 167 -16.43 15.61 3.44
N ALA A 168 -17.38 14.82 3.92
CA ALA A 168 -17.86 13.65 3.18
C ALA A 168 -18.37 14.00 1.78
N ALA A 169 -19.00 15.16 1.63
CA ALA A 169 -19.50 15.66 0.34
C ALA A 169 -18.36 16.02 -0.64
N GLU A 170 -17.30 16.66 -0.16
CA GLU A 170 -16.11 16.98 -0.98
C GLU A 170 -15.40 15.68 -1.42
N MET A 171 -15.21 14.73 -0.53
CA MET A 171 -14.62 13.43 -0.86
C MET A 171 -15.49 12.68 -1.88
N GLN A 172 -16.81 12.70 -1.71
CA GLN A 172 -17.72 12.06 -2.66
C GLN A 172 -17.66 12.70 -4.04
N ALA A 173 -17.62 14.03 -4.12
CA ALA A 173 -17.50 14.74 -5.39
C ALA A 173 -16.22 14.38 -6.16
N ILE A 174 -15.11 14.15 -5.45
CA ILE A 174 -13.86 13.66 -6.06
C ILE A 174 -14.02 12.22 -6.57
N ARG A 175 -14.63 11.34 -5.76
CA ARG A 175 -14.92 9.95 -6.18
C ARG A 175 -15.80 9.90 -7.41
N ASP A 176 -16.85 10.72 -7.48
CA ASP A 176 -17.78 10.77 -8.61
C ASP A 176 -17.10 11.21 -9.91
N ARG A 177 -16.15 12.15 -9.83
CA ARG A 177 -15.33 12.54 -10.99
C ARG A 177 -14.34 11.46 -11.40
N ALA A 178 -13.79 10.74 -10.44
CA ALA A 178 -12.79 9.69 -10.68
C ALA A 178 -13.40 8.38 -11.17
N ALA A 179 -14.56 7.97 -10.66
CA ALA A 179 -15.17 6.66 -10.88
C ALA A 179 -15.30 6.27 -12.37
N PRO A 180 -15.77 7.14 -13.29
CA PRO A 180 -15.93 6.76 -14.71
C PRO A 180 -14.63 6.34 -15.39
N VAL A 181 -13.50 6.76 -14.86
CA VAL A 181 -12.17 6.52 -15.47
C VAL A 181 -11.27 5.62 -14.63
N ALA A 182 -11.68 5.29 -13.40
CA ALA A 182 -10.89 4.52 -12.45
C ALA A 182 -11.34 3.06 -12.31
N ALA A 183 -12.53 2.72 -12.77
CA ALA A 183 -13.18 1.41 -12.55
C ALA A 183 -12.41 0.21 -13.12
N ASP A 184 -11.46 0.41 -14.02
CA ASP A 184 -10.61 -0.63 -14.59
C ASP A 184 -9.19 -0.66 -14.00
N GLY A 185 -8.92 0.12 -12.96
CA GLY A 185 -7.62 0.16 -12.28
C GLY A 185 -6.49 0.85 -13.05
N ARG A 186 -6.79 1.50 -14.22
CA ARG A 186 -5.75 2.12 -15.09
C ARG A 186 -4.89 3.18 -14.41
N PHE A 187 -5.33 3.78 -13.32
CA PHE A 187 -4.54 4.74 -12.54
C PHE A 187 -3.82 4.09 -11.35
N GLU A 188 -4.06 2.80 -11.13
CA GLU A 188 -3.49 2.02 -10.04
C GLU A 188 -2.81 0.74 -10.58
N LEU A 189 -1.90 0.91 -11.55
CA LEU A 189 -1.25 -0.19 -12.27
C LEU A 189 -0.56 -1.22 -11.36
N TYR A 190 -0.21 -0.81 -10.15
CA TYR A 190 0.35 -1.70 -9.14
C TYR A 190 -0.65 -2.77 -8.67
N LYS A 191 -1.95 -2.57 -8.86
CA LYS A 191 -2.98 -3.60 -8.61
C LYS A 191 -3.09 -4.62 -9.75
N LEU A 192 -2.66 -4.27 -10.96
CA LEU A 192 -2.85 -5.05 -12.18
C LEU A 192 -1.58 -5.73 -12.67
N SER A 193 -0.47 -5.00 -12.72
CA SER A 193 0.75 -5.43 -13.41
C SER A 193 1.74 -6.14 -12.48
N LEU A 194 2.38 -7.20 -12.98
CA LEU A 194 3.50 -7.88 -12.31
C LEU A 194 4.77 -7.02 -12.22
N LYS A 195 4.87 -5.94 -13.02
CA LYS A 195 6.04 -5.04 -13.03
C LYS A 195 6.32 -4.36 -11.68
N PHE A 196 5.32 -4.31 -10.81
CA PHE A 196 5.42 -3.70 -9.49
C PHE A 196 5.58 -4.74 -8.37
N ASP A 197 5.58 -6.03 -8.72
CA ASP A 197 5.80 -7.11 -7.77
C ASP A 197 7.30 -7.25 -7.58
N ASN A 198 7.79 -6.88 -6.44
CA ASN A 198 9.22 -6.93 -6.13
C ASN A 198 9.71 -8.40 -6.05
N PRO A 199 10.24 -8.99 -7.15
CA PRO A 199 10.65 -10.39 -7.16
C PRO A 199 11.79 -10.66 -6.18
N GLU A 200 12.66 -9.70 -5.95
CA GLU A 200 13.78 -9.84 -5.01
C GLU A 200 13.28 -9.97 -3.57
N ALA A 201 12.32 -9.13 -3.17
CA ALA A 201 11.71 -9.24 -1.84
C ALA A 201 10.94 -10.56 -1.69
N ARG A 202 10.23 -11.00 -2.73
CA ARG A 202 9.52 -12.29 -2.72
C ARG A 202 10.47 -13.46 -2.54
N MET A 203 11.58 -13.48 -3.28
CA MET A 203 12.64 -14.49 -3.13
C MET A 203 13.25 -14.47 -1.72
N ALA A 204 13.47 -13.29 -1.16
CA ALA A 204 13.99 -13.14 0.20
C ALA A 204 13.03 -13.64 1.29
N HIS A 205 11.73 -13.67 1.01
CA HIS A 205 10.71 -14.29 1.86
C HIS A 205 10.46 -15.74 1.53
N GLU A 206 11.14 -16.31 0.52
CA GLU A 206 10.88 -17.63 -0.05
C GLU A 206 9.43 -17.76 -0.57
N PHE A 207 8.89 -16.70 -1.15
CA PHE A 207 7.57 -16.68 -1.74
C PHE A 207 7.64 -16.94 -3.25
N PRO A 208 6.62 -17.62 -3.83
CA PRO A 208 6.53 -17.82 -5.27
C PRO A 208 6.58 -16.51 -6.04
N LEU A 209 7.19 -16.53 -7.24
CA LEU A 209 7.23 -15.37 -8.12
C LEU A 209 5.95 -15.23 -8.96
N ASP A 210 5.27 -16.35 -9.22
CA ASP A 210 4.04 -16.35 -10.01
C ASP A 210 2.80 -16.13 -9.14
N PRO A 211 1.84 -15.33 -9.62
CA PRO A 211 0.54 -15.21 -8.97
C PRO A 211 -0.16 -16.56 -8.90
N GLN A 212 -0.60 -16.96 -7.72
CA GLN A 212 -1.33 -18.21 -7.53
C GLN A 212 -2.85 -18.03 -7.55
N SER A 213 -3.37 -16.80 -7.46
CA SER A 213 -4.78 -16.55 -7.63
C SER A 213 -5.15 -16.51 -9.11
N VAL A 214 -6.21 -17.22 -9.50
CA VAL A 214 -6.75 -17.23 -10.87
C VAL A 214 -7.14 -15.80 -11.28
N GLU A 215 -7.77 -15.06 -10.40
CA GLU A 215 -8.22 -13.70 -10.62
C GLU A 215 -7.06 -12.75 -10.99
N VAL A 216 -5.95 -12.82 -10.26
CA VAL A 216 -4.77 -12.00 -10.57
C VAL A 216 -4.18 -12.37 -11.93
N ARG A 217 -4.14 -13.67 -12.28
CA ARG A 217 -3.67 -14.14 -13.60
C ARG A 217 -4.56 -13.64 -14.72
N GLU A 218 -5.87 -13.71 -14.55
CA GLU A 218 -6.85 -13.23 -15.55
C GLU A 218 -6.73 -11.72 -15.76
N MET A 219 -6.59 -10.96 -14.70
CA MET A 219 -6.42 -9.50 -14.78
C MET A 219 -5.11 -9.11 -15.47
N VAL A 220 -4.00 -9.80 -15.17
CA VAL A 220 -2.71 -9.57 -15.82
C VAL A 220 -2.81 -9.92 -17.30
N ALA A 221 -3.38 -11.07 -17.66
CA ALA A 221 -3.58 -11.49 -19.02
C ALA A 221 -4.46 -10.50 -19.80
N ALA A 222 -5.53 -10.00 -19.20
CA ALA A 222 -6.39 -8.97 -19.80
C ALA A 222 -5.63 -7.66 -20.04
N SER A 223 -4.73 -7.28 -19.13
CA SER A 223 -3.93 -6.05 -19.25
C SER A 223 -2.86 -6.15 -20.34
N GLU A 224 -2.30 -7.35 -20.54
CA GLU A 224 -1.27 -7.61 -21.56
C GLU A 224 -1.88 -7.76 -22.97
N ASN A 225 -3.04 -8.41 -23.07
CA ASN A 225 -3.73 -8.63 -24.36
C ASN A 225 -4.37 -7.38 -24.96
N THR A 226 -4.61 -6.34 -24.20
CA THR A 226 -5.21 -5.11 -24.73
C THR A 226 -4.25 -4.28 -25.57
N GLY A 227 -2.96 -4.65 -25.65
CA GLY A 227 -1.93 -3.94 -26.43
C GLY A 227 -1.81 -2.44 -26.09
N ARG A 228 -2.58 -1.98 -25.10
CA ARG A 228 -2.52 -0.61 -24.62
C ARG A 228 -1.39 -0.53 -23.60
N PRO A 229 -0.31 0.19 -23.92
CA PRO A 229 0.61 0.56 -22.87
C PRO A 229 -0.27 1.29 -21.83
N PHE A 230 -0.27 0.78 -20.64
CA PHE A 230 -0.87 1.52 -19.55
C PHE A 230 -0.24 2.91 -19.53
N PRO A 231 -1.04 3.99 -19.56
CA PRO A 231 -0.52 5.34 -19.62
C PRO A 231 0.25 5.70 -18.37
#